data_de06e6c359672cf5f151dd9705942183
#
_entry.id   de06e6c359672cf5f151dd9705942183
#
_cell.length_a   1.000
_cell.length_b   1.000
_cell.length_c   1.000
_cell.angle_alpha   90.00
_cell.angle_beta   90.00
_cell.angle_gamma   90.00
#
_symmetry.space_group_name_H-M   'P 1'
#
loop_
_entity.id
_entity.type
_entity.pdbx_description
1 polymer ?
#
loop_
_entity_poly.entity_id
_entity_poly.type
_entity_poly.pdbx_seq_one_letter_code
_entity_poly.pdbx_strand_id
1 'polypeptide(L)'
;MLFKYRANARILTVLFAAAATLVQGATTQSSHKKKTTSKAFKKTSYTLRSTAPKVSSSAARKATRKTSTVARGPWRVPNYAPSAEGDFFEGDDIVARNAAVDALGRLNGSVVVADADSGRILSIVNQKLAYKSGFQPCSTIKVPVALAALSETVVDRLTKIRIYGNTKVAMTEALAKSNNQYFASLGEKLGFARVSYYARLFGLGEKASLDIEQEQPGILPAETPKSGMGMMTSFGDGITITPLEMAGLMGAVANGGTLYYLQYPRNQEQAGTMIPQIKRKLDIDYLIPEIKPGMMGAVEYGTARRIGFDPNEPIYGKTGTCTDTRTPTHLGWFGSFTEVGDRRLVVVVLLTGGSAVSGPTAAGVAGNVYKNLSAGNYFAKRSTIVAAAGQ
;
A
#
# COMPACT_ATOMS: atom_id res chain seq x y z
N MET A 1 -49.81 17.71 -23.88
CA MET A 1 -48.90 18.40 -24.83
C MET A 1 -47.56 17.69 -24.79
N LEU A 2 -47.28 16.87 -25.81
CA LEU A 2 -46.08 16.08 -25.95
C LEU A 2 -45.01 16.94 -26.70
N PHE A 3 -43.82 17.05 -26.17
CA PHE A 3 -42.64 17.48 -26.95
C PHE A 3 -41.61 16.35 -26.97
N LYS A 4 -41.46 15.76 -28.16
CA LYS A 4 -40.35 14.85 -28.52
C LYS A 4 -39.11 15.67 -28.90
N TYR A 5 -37.97 15.40 -28.28
CA TYR A 5 -36.67 15.80 -28.80
C TYR A 5 -35.93 14.61 -29.39
N ARG A 6 -35.68 14.67 -30.68
CA ARG A 6 -34.81 13.73 -31.42
C ARG A 6 -33.34 14.20 -31.30
N ALA A 7 -32.47 13.30 -30.89
CA ALA A 7 -31.02 13.49 -30.95
C ALA A 7 -30.50 13.07 -32.34
N ASN A 8 -29.76 13.96 -33.00
CA ASN A 8 -29.03 13.68 -34.25
C ASN A 8 -27.60 13.20 -33.90
N ALA A 9 -27.30 11.96 -34.22
CA ALA A 9 -25.94 11.44 -34.24
C ALA A 9 -25.27 11.84 -35.57
N ARG A 10 -24.15 12.55 -35.51
CA ARG A 10 -23.23 12.72 -36.64
C ARG A 10 -22.03 11.82 -36.42
N ILE A 11 -21.92 10.80 -37.28
CA ILE A 11 -20.78 9.91 -37.43
C ILE A 11 -19.71 10.66 -38.22
N LEU A 12 -18.52 10.83 -37.65
CA LEU A 12 -17.35 11.34 -38.36
C LEU A 12 -16.41 10.17 -38.68
N THR A 13 -16.42 9.71 -39.92
CA THR A 13 -15.54 8.67 -40.43
C THR A 13 -14.21 9.31 -40.85
N VAL A 14 -13.09 8.95 -40.21
CA VAL A 14 -11.75 9.35 -40.68
C VAL A 14 -11.07 8.12 -41.27
N LEU A 15 -10.84 8.17 -42.60
CA LEU A 15 -10.05 7.22 -43.38
C LEU A 15 -8.55 7.49 -43.14
N PHE A 16 -7.81 6.49 -42.70
CA PHE A 16 -6.35 6.47 -42.78
C PHE A 16 -5.91 5.45 -43.84
N ALA A 17 -5.22 5.97 -44.86
CA ALA A 17 -4.61 5.20 -45.94
C ALA A 17 -3.32 4.53 -45.42
N ALA A 18 -3.19 3.21 -45.66
CA ALA A 18 -1.99 2.44 -45.43
C ALA A 18 -1.02 2.58 -46.60
N ALA A 19 0.23 2.93 -46.31
CA ALA A 19 1.34 2.76 -47.24
C ALA A 19 2.18 1.56 -46.79
N ALA A 20 2.17 0.51 -47.59
CA ALA A 20 3.03 -0.66 -47.44
C ALA A 20 4.34 -0.41 -48.23
N THR A 21 5.48 -0.57 -47.57
CA THR A 21 6.78 -0.73 -48.21
C THR A 21 7.36 -2.10 -47.87
N LEU A 22 7.47 -2.92 -48.90
CA LEU A 22 8.22 -4.18 -48.90
C LEU A 22 9.73 -3.88 -48.92
N VAL A 23 10.48 -4.59 -48.05
CA VAL A 23 11.92 -4.84 -48.28
C VAL A 23 12.16 -6.32 -48.08
N GLN A 24 12.59 -6.97 -49.18
CA GLN A 24 13.10 -8.31 -49.27
C GLN A 24 14.61 -8.33 -48.97
N GLY A 25 15.10 -9.47 -48.49
CA GLY A 25 16.50 -9.90 -48.57
C GLY A 25 17.04 -10.37 -47.23
N ALA A 26 17.42 -11.53 -47.07
CA ALA A 26 18.22 -12.57 -47.58
C ALA A 26 18.66 -13.48 -46.43
N THR A 27 18.44 -14.73 -46.60
CA THR A 27 18.87 -15.88 -45.79
C THR A 27 20.38 -16.06 -45.84
N THR A 28 21.03 -16.34 -44.71
CA THR A 28 22.24 -17.17 -44.67
C THR A 28 22.21 -18.10 -43.46
N GLN A 29 22.16 -19.39 -43.74
CA GLN A 29 22.39 -20.47 -42.80
C GLN A 29 23.90 -20.58 -42.49
N SER A 30 24.22 -20.82 -41.22
CA SER A 30 25.48 -21.43 -40.85
C SER A 30 25.26 -22.42 -39.71
N SER A 31 25.47 -23.68 -40.05
CA SER A 31 25.49 -24.83 -39.15
C SER A 31 26.84 -24.92 -38.43
N HIS A 32 26.84 -25.08 -37.10
CA HIS A 32 28.00 -25.73 -36.45
C HIS A 32 27.58 -26.72 -35.36
N LYS A 33 28.22 -27.90 -35.51
CA LYS A 33 28.03 -29.15 -34.81
C LYS A 33 28.44 -29.13 -33.34
N LYS A 34 27.72 -29.95 -32.60
CA LYS A 34 27.99 -30.46 -31.24
C LYS A 34 29.41 -30.97 -31.01
N LYS A 35 29.95 -30.78 -29.82
CA LYS A 35 30.78 -31.75 -29.11
C LYS A 35 30.45 -31.77 -27.63
N THR A 36 29.91 -32.88 -27.18
CA THR A 36 29.76 -33.32 -25.80
C THR A 36 31.10 -33.86 -25.28
N THR A 37 31.53 -33.42 -24.10
CA THR A 37 32.52 -34.17 -23.29
C THR A 37 32.07 -34.19 -21.83
N SER A 38 31.73 -35.37 -21.39
CA SER A 38 31.52 -35.74 -19.98
C SER A 38 32.87 -35.83 -19.27
N LYS A 39 32.99 -35.23 -18.07
CA LYS A 39 34.07 -35.55 -17.13
C LYS A 39 33.50 -36.02 -15.80
N ALA A 40 33.86 -37.26 -15.49
CA ALA A 40 33.54 -37.94 -14.23
C ALA A 40 34.29 -37.31 -13.04
N PHE A 41 33.56 -37.15 -11.93
CA PHE A 41 34.16 -36.77 -10.64
C PHE A 41 34.59 -37.99 -9.85
N LYS A 42 35.87 -38.06 -9.49
CA LYS A 42 36.46 -39.06 -8.57
C LYS A 42 36.15 -38.63 -7.10
N LYS A 43 35.57 -39.56 -6.36
CA LYS A 43 35.48 -39.50 -4.89
C LYS A 43 36.86 -39.78 -4.29
N THR A 44 37.32 -38.91 -3.39
CA THR A 44 38.48 -39.17 -2.52
C THR A 44 38.00 -39.11 -1.07
N SER A 45 38.09 -40.24 -0.40
CA SER A 45 37.84 -40.39 1.03
C SER A 45 39.10 -40.10 1.80
N TYR A 46 39.00 -39.32 2.88
CA TYR A 46 40.06 -39.16 3.86
C TYR A 46 39.61 -39.59 5.25
N THR A 47 40.39 -40.49 5.81
CA THR A 47 40.24 -41.10 7.10
C THR A 47 40.79 -40.15 8.22
N LEU A 48 40.01 -40.03 9.25
CA LEU A 48 40.38 -39.33 10.51
C LEU A 48 41.46 -40.11 11.28
N ARG A 49 42.51 -39.45 11.70
CA ARG A 49 43.41 -39.92 12.74
C ARG A 49 43.43 -38.94 13.89
N SER A 50 42.99 -39.42 15.04
CA SER A 50 42.96 -38.68 16.30
C SER A 50 44.33 -38.68 16.97
N THR A 51 44.80 -37.53 17.42
CA THR A 51 45.79 -37.42 18.51
C THR A 51 45.47 -36.19 19.35
N ALA A 52 45.14 -36.42 20.61
CA ALA A 52 45.06 -35.39 21.62
C ALA A 52 46.43 -35.12 22.25
N PRO A 53 46.72 -33.96 22.72
CA PRO A 53 47.53 -33.74 23.89
C PRO A 53 46.84 -32.93 24.98
N LYS A 54 47.30 -33.26 26.21
CA LYS A 54 46.81 -32.85 27.51
C LYS A 54 47.06 -31.37 27.86
N VAL A 55 46.09 -30.83 28.50
CA VAL A 55 45.96 -29.84 29.58
C VAL A 55 47.23 -29.17 30.13
N SER A 56 47.23 -27.86 30.19
CA SER A 56 47.77 -27.08 31.29
C SER A 56 46.84 -25.90 31.61
N SER A 57 46.48 -25.81 32.87
CA SER A 57 45.62 -24.79 33.48
C SER A 57 46.36 -23.45 33.61
N SER A 58 45.78 -22.34 33.19
CA SER A 58 46.07 -21.04 33.79
C SER A 58 44.93 -20.05 33.58
N ALA A 59 44.46 -19.52 34.68
CA ALA A 59 43.86 -18.22 34.96
C ALA A 59 42.71 -17.74 34.09
N ALA A 60 41.53 -17.86 34.63
CA ALA A 60 40.29 -17.20 34.21
C ALA A 60 40.42 -15.68 34.25
N ARG A 61 40.63 -15.03 33.09
CA ARG A 61 40.27 -13.62 32.88
C ARG A 61 38.82 -13.57 32.45
N LYS A 62 37.94 -13.10 33.34
CA LYS A 62 36.58 -12.67 32.98
C LYS A 62 36.68 -11.55 31.91
N ALA A 63 36.62 -11.93 30.66
CA ALA A 63 36.31 -10.99 29.57
C ALA A 63 34.82 -10.69 29.62
N THR A 64 34.45 -9.51 30.06
CA THR A 64 33.13 -8.97 29.89
C THR A 64 32.86 -8.91 28.38
N ARG A 65 32.09 -9.85 27.88
CA ARG A 65 31.60 -9.90 26.51
C ARG A 65 30.68 -8.72 26.33
N LYS A 66 31.23 -7.59 25.80
CA LYS A 66 30.40 -6.55 25.22
C LYS A 66 29.62 -7.21 24.10
N THR A 67 28.34 -7.50 24.34
CA THR A 67 27.39 -7.84 23.30
C THR A 67 27.20 -6.61 22.44
N SER A 68 28.02 -6.45 21.41
CA SER A 68 27.72 -5.54 20.33
C SER A 68 26.49 -6.14 19.64
N THR A 69 25.32 -5.55 19.85
CA THR A 69 24.15 -5.77 19.02
C THR A 69 24.41 -5.14 17.63
N VAL A 70 25.32 -5.76 16.87
CA VAL A 70 25.44 -5.45 15.47
C VAL A 70 24.18 -5.98 14.81
N ALA A 71 23.31 -5.07 14.40
CA ALA A 71 22.18 -5.41 13.54
C ALA A 71 22.75 -6.12 12.29
N ARG A 72 22.55 -7.43 12.20
CA ARG A 72 22.96 -8.24 11.04
C ARG A 72 22.05 -7.88 9.88
N GLY A 73 22.52 -7.09 8.95
CA GLY A 73 21.82 -6.74 7.71
C GLY A 73 22.29 -5.40 7.16
N PRO A 74 21.97 -5.11 5.90
CA PRO A 74 22.24 -3.81 5.28
C PRO A 74 21.34 -2.69 5.80
N TRP A 75 20.45 -2.97 6.75
CA TRP A 75 19.43 -2.06 7.25
C TRP A 75 20.04 -0.92 8.04
N ARG A 76 19.74 0.33 7.64
CA ARG A 76 20.24 1.56 8.28
C ARG A 76 19.22 2.18 9.23
N VAL A 77 17.95 1.78 9.14
CA VAL A 77 16.87 2.30 9.96
C VAL A 77 16.54 1.30 11.06
N PRO A 78 16.45 1.72 12.33
CA PRO A 78 16.09 0.83 13.44
C PRO A 78 14.63 0.39 13.35
N ASN A 79 14.33 -0.81 13.89
CA ASN A 79 12.96 -1.32 14.00
C ASN A 79 12.12 -0.58 15.06
N TYR A 80 12.77 0.05 16.03
CA TYR A 80 12.15 0.69 17.17
C TYR A 80 12.60 2.13 17.30
N ALA A 81 11.66 3.03 17.60
CA ALA A 81 11.88 4.44 17.83
C ALA A 81 10.79 5.00 18.73
N PRO A 82 11.02 6.13 19.42
CA PRO A 82 9.98 6.89 20.10
C PRO A 82 9.14 7.66 19.07
N SER A 83 8.31 6.94 18.32
CA SER A 83 7.65 7.45 17.10
C SER A 83 6.67 8.59 17.36
N ALA A 84 6.06 8.68 18.54
CA ALA A 84 5.12 9.75 18.89
C ALA A 84 5.80 11.01 19.48
N GLU A 85 7.12 10.97 19.68
CA GLU A 85 7.85 12.09 20.31
C GLU A 85 7.94 13.30 19.39
N GLY A 86 7.52 14.45 19.90
CA GLY A 86 7.54 15.72 19.20
C GLY A 86 6.43 15.90 18.17
N ASP A 87 5.40 15.04 18.18
CA ASP A 87 4.19 15.29 17.43
C ASP A 87 3.37 16.43 18.06
N PHE A 88 2.75 17.21 17.19
CA PHE A 88 1.70 18.15 17.56
C PHE A 88 0.34 17.41 17.55
N PHE A 89 -0.50 17.58 18.58
CA PHE A 89 -1.74 16.81 18.70
C PHE A 89 -2.93 17.56 19.33
N GLU A 90 -2.86 18.88 19.47
CA GLU A 90 -3.94 19.67 20.10
C GLU A 90 -5.26 19.60 19.32
N GLY A 91 -5.20 19.39 18.00
CA GLY A 91 -6.38 19.20 17.15
C GLY A 91 -6.81 17.75 16.96
N ASP A 92 -6.06 16.79 17.52
CA ASP A 92 -6.37 15.36 17.37
C ASP A 92 -7.69 14.99 18.07
N ASP A 93 -8.37 13.99 17.52
CA ASP A 93 -9.33 13.19 18.25
C ASP A 93 -8.55 12.35 19.28
N ILE A 94 -8.70 12.67 20.56
CA ILE A 94 -7.87 12.07 21.60
C ILE A 94 -8.05 10.55 21.71
N VAL A 95 -9.25 10.02 21.37
CA VAL A 95 -9.52 8.59 21.39
C VAL A 95 -8.77 7.93 20.24
N ALA A 96 -8.82 8.52 19.03
CA ALA A 96 -8.08 8.05 17.88
C ALA A 96 -6.56 8.16 18.11
N ARG A 97 -6.09 9.25 18.74
CA ARG A 97 -4.69 9.45 19.10
C ARG A 97 -4.18 8.36 20.03
N ASN A 98 -4.86 8.15 21.14
CA ASN A 98 -4.45 7.14 22.12
C ASN A 98 -4.46 5.74 21.50
N ALA A 99 -5.50 5.39 20.74
CA ALA A 99 -5.59 4.11 20.03
C ALA A 99 -4.41 3.90 19.07
N ALA A 100 -4.00 4.95 18.33
CA ALA A 100 -2.92 4.88 17.37
C ALA A 100 -1.53 4.80 18.04
N VAL A 101 -1.29 5.58 19.10
CA VAL A 101 -0.03 5.57 19.88
C VAL A 101 0.17 4.22 20.54
N ASP A 102 -0.86 3.71 21.24
CA ASP A 102 -0.79 2.41 21.92
C ASP A 102 -0.57 1.26 20.94
N ALA A 103 -1.25 1.31 19.78
CA ALA A 103 -1.12 0.26 18.75
C ALA A 103 0.26 0.26 18.08
N LEU A 104 0.84 1.43 17.80
CA LEU A 104 2.19 1.54 17.23
C LEU A 104 3.26 1.16 18.25
N GLY A 105 3.06 1.52 19.53
CA GLY A 105 3.96 1.22 20.61
C GLY A 105 5.39 1.69 20.32
N ARG A 106 6.35 0.78 20.40
CA ARG A 106 7.78 1.09 20.17
C ARG A 106 8.24 0.93 18.73
N LEU A 107 7.37 0.52 17.81
CA LEU A 107 7.76 0.32 16.41
C LEU A 107 8.12 1.65 15.76
N ASN A 108 9.13 1.62 14.89
CA ASN A 108 9.51 2.77 14.08
C ASN A 108 8.57 2.85 12.87
N GLY A 109 7.64 3.77 12.90
CA GLY A 109 6.62 3.89 11.88
C GLY A 109 5.76 5.13 12.05
N SER A 110 4.73 5.23 11.22
CA SER A 110 3.71 6.26 11.30
C SER A 110 2.32 5.62 11.19
N VAL A 111 1.36 6.20 11.92
CA VAL A 111 -0.06 5.84 11.83
C VAL A 111 -0.85 7.11 11.51
N VAL A 112 -1.65 7.05 10.46
CA VAL A 112 -2.60 8.11 10.08
C VAL A 112 -4.01 7.57 10.27
N VAL A 113 -4.82 8.26 11.05
CA VAL A 113 -6.25 8.00 11.23
C VAL A 113 -7.03 9.17 10.65
N ALA A 114 -7.96 8.90 9.74
CA ALA A 114 -8.73 9.95 9.08
C ALA A 114 -10.19 9.53 8.88
N ASP A 115 -11.06 10.53 8.86
CA ASP A 115 -12.47 10.39 8.50
C ASP A 115 -12.59 10.43 6.97
N ALA A 116 -13.16 9.37 6.38
CA ALA A 116 -13.26 9.23 4.94
C ALA A 116 -14.31 10.17 4.31
N ASP A 117 -15.30 10.60 5.08
CA ASP A 117 -16.44 11.38 4.58
C ASP A 117 -16.18 12.87 4.58
N SER A 118 -15.11 13.30 5.26
CA SER A 118 -14.74 14.72 5.37
C SER A 118 -13.30 15.04 4.98
N GLY A 119 -12.42 14.04 4.94
CA GLY A 119 -10.98 14.26 4.82
C GLY A 119 -10.33 14.79 6.11
N ARG A 120 -11.08 14.86 7.23
CA ARG A 120 -10.50 15.27 8.51
C ARG A 120 -9.49 14.23 8.98
N ILE A 121 -8.28 14.68 9.24
CA ILE A 121 -7.28 13.91 9.96
C ILE A 121 -7.66 13.91 11.45
N LEU A 122 -7.87 12.72 11.99
CA LEU A 122 -8.21 12.51 13.40
C LEU A 122 -6.96 12.37 14.25
N SER A 123 -5.90 11.79 13.70
CA SER A 123 -4.58 11.75 14.35
C SER A 123 -3.48 11.37 13.36
N ILE A 124 -2.28 11.88 13.59
CA ILE A 124 -1.04 11.42 12.94
C ILE A 124 -0.01 11.13 14.01
N VAL A 125 0.39 9.86 14.14
CA VAL A 125 1.52 9.45 14.96
C VAL A 125 2.77 9.43 14.09
N ASN A 126 3.86 10.05 14.55
CA ASN A 126 5.10 10.27 13.82
C ASN A 126 4.91 11.15 12.57
N GLN A 127 4.54 12.40 12.82
CA GLN A 127 4.33 13.41 11.78
C GLN A 127 5.56 13.61 10.90
N LYS A 128 6.78 13.58 11.50
CA LYS A 128 8.04 13.70 10.76
C LYS A 128 8.18 12.63 9.66
N LEU A 129 7.68 11.42 9.92
CA LEU A 129 7.71 10.35 8.93
C LEU A 129 6.57 10.51 7.91
N ALA A 130 5.37 10.90 8.37
CA ALA A 130 4.20 11.08 7.52
C ALA A 130 4.38 12.20 6.48
N TYR A 131 5.13 13.25 6.82
CA TYR A 131 5.32 14.43 5.98
C TYR A 131 6.50 14.33 5.00
N LYS A 132 7.33 13.28 5.09
CA LYS A 132 8.46 13.07 4.19
C LYS A 132 8.02 12.81 2.74
N SER A 133 8.93 12.99 1.80
CA SER A 133 8.78 12.85 0.35
C SER A 133 8.45 11.44 -0.17
N GLY A 134 7.81 10.64 0.65
CA GLY A 134 7.24 9.35 0.28
C GLY A 134 8.21 8.18 0.35
N PHE A 135 7.60 7.01 0.33
CA PHE A 135 8.24 5.70 0.37
C PHE A 135 7.66 4.83 -0.75
N GLN A 136 8.41 3.86 -1.21
CA GLN A 136 7.89 2.91 -2.19
C GLN A 136 6.61 2.25 -1.65
N PRO A 137 5.49 2.29 -2.42
CA PRO A 137 4.20 1.78 -1.92
C PRO A 137 4.17 0.26 -1.78
N CYS A 138 5.14 -0.45 -2.33
CA CYS A 138 5.14 -1.90 -2.40
C CYS A 138 3.83 -2.40 -3.01
N SER A 139 3.25 -3.46 -2.47
CA SER A 139 2.00 -4.05 -2.99
C SER A 139 0.73 -3.23 -2.72
N THR A 140 0.79 -2.09 -2.03
CA THR A 140 -0.40 -1.23 -1.89
C THR A 140 -0.76 -0.53 -3.20
N ILE A 141 0.20 -0.37 -4.11
CA ILE A 141 -0.04 0.13 -5.48
C ILE A 141 -1.07 -0.70 -6.26
N LYS A 142 -1.32 -1.93 -5.84
CA LYS A 142 -2.28 -2.83 -6.50
C LYS A 142 -3.72 -2.34 -6.39
N VAL A 143 -4.05 -1.51 -5.41
CA VAL A 143 -5.40 -0.94 -5.29
C VAL A 143 -5.71 0.03 -6.46
N PRO A 144 -4.92 1.10 -6.69
CA PRO A 144 -5.16 1.96 -7.84
C PRO A 144 -4.98 1.25 -9.18
N VAL A 145 -4.08 0.25 -9.28
CA VAL A 145 -3.94 -0.56 -10.51
C VAL A 145 -5.17 -1.42 -10.77
N ALA A 146 -5.80 -2.00 -9.74
CA ALA A 146 -7.05 -2.74 -9.88
C ALA A 146 -8.18 -1.84 -10.40
N LEU A 147 -8.36 -0.67 -9.77
CA LEU A 147 -9.36 0.32 -10.21
C LEU A 147 -9.10 0.79 -11.64
N ALA A 148 -7.85 1.07 -12.01
CA ALA A 148 -7.49 1.43 -13.38
C ALA A 148 -7.85 0.32 -14.38
N ALA A 149 -7.55 -0.93 -14.06
CA ALA A 149 -7.83 -2.06 -14.95
C ALA A 149 -9.34 -2.33 -15.13
N LEU A 150 -10.13 -2.09 -14.10
CA LEU A 150 -11.58 -2.15 -14.15
C LEU A 150 -12.17 -0.98 -14.95
N SER A 151 -11.72 0.26 -14.68
CA SER A 151 -12.15 1.47 -15.40
C SER A 151 -11.89 1.35 -16.90
N GLU A 152 -10.74 0.82 -17.29
CA GLU A 152 -10.35 0.60 -18.69
C GLU A 152 -10.92 -0.69 -19.30
N THR A 153 -11.79 -1.40 -18.56
CA THR A 153 -12.37 -2.69 -18.99
C THR A 153 -11.36 -3.73 -19.46
N VAL A 154 -10.11 -3.62 -18.98
CA VAL A 154 -9.04 -4.60 -19.26
C VAL A 154 -9.36 -5.96 -18.67
N VAL A 155 -10.06 -5.95 -17.54
CA VAL A 155 -10.60 -7.11 -16.82
C VAL A 155 -11.90 -6.72 -16.10
N ASP A 156 -12.73 -7.70 -15.82
CA ASP A 156 -13.73 -7.66 -14.77
C ASP A 156 -13.24 -8.45 -13.53
N ARG A 157 -13.98 -8.40 -12.44
CA ARG A 157 -13.62 -9.09 -11.19
C ARG A 157 -13.45 -10.60 -11.35
N LEU A 158 -14.18 -11.23 -12.26
CA LEU A 158 -14.21 -12.67 -12.49
C LEU A 158 -13.20 -13.13 -13.54
N THR A 159 -12.63 -12.20 -14.32
CA THR A 159 -11.63 -12.50 -15.35
C THR A 159 -10.42 -13.18 -14.73
N LYS A 160 -10.19 -14.43 -15.11
CA LYS A 160 -9.07 -15.23 -14.62
C LYS A 160 -7.83 -15.03 -15.51
N ILE A 161 -6.75 -14.53 -14.92
CA ILE A 161 -5.45 -14.40 -15.56
C ILE A 161 -4.57 -15.57 -15.15
N ARG A 162 -3.84 -16.15 -16.13
CA ARG A 162 -2.84 -17.18 -15.88
C ARG A 162 -1.64 -16.54 -15.16
N ILE A 163 -1.23 -17.12 -14.03
CA ILE A 163 -0.13 -16.63 -13.22
C ILE A 163 1.09 -17.55 -13.25
N TYR A 164 0.90 -18.86 -13.14
CA TYR A 164 1.97 -19.85 -13.19
C TYR A 164 1.45 -21.19 -13.70
N GLY A 165 2.16 -21.80 -14.65
CA GLY A 165 1.73 -23.07 -15.24
C GLY A 165 0.27 -22.97 -15.73
N ASN A 166 -0.61 -23.84 -15.22
CA ASN A 166 -2.03 -23.84 -15.52
C ASN A 166 -2.89 -23.08 -14.46
N THR A 167 -2.25 -22.52 -13.42
CA THR A 167 -2.95 -21.80 -12.37
C THR A 167 -3.45 -20.46 -12.90
N LYS A 168 -4.75 -20.23 -12.71
CA LYS A 168 -5.41 -18.96 -13.05
C LYS A 168 -6.09 -18.41 -11.80
N VAL A 169 -6.00 -17.11 -11.59
CA VAL A 169 -6.66 -16.40 -10.47
C VAL A 169 -7.48 -15.24 -10.98
N ALA A 170 -8.54 -14.90 -10.27
CA ALA A 170 -9.34 -13.70 -10.49
C ALA A 170 -8.89 -12.57 -9.55
N MET A 171 -9.43 -11.36 -9.74
CA MET A 171 -9.00 -10.16 -9.02
C MET A 171 -9.17 -10.29 -7.50
N THR A 172 -10.29 -10.83 -7.03
CA THR A 172 -10.54 -11.03 -5.59
C THR A 172 -9.41 -11.79 -4.92
N GLU A 173 -9.05 -12.94 -5.47
CA GLU A 173 -7.97 -13.78 -4.94
C GLU A 173 -6.59 -13.12 -5.11
N ALA A 174 -6.38 -12.44 -6.24
CA ALA A 174 -5.13 -11.73 -6.52
C ALA A 174 -4.90 -10.56 -5.57
N LEU A 175 -5.94 -9.81 -5.19
CA LEU A 175 -5.87 -8.76 -4.17
C LEU A 175 -5.66 -9.34 -2.78
N ALA A 176 -6.45 -10.35 -2.39
CA ALA A 176 -6.38 -10.98 -1.07
C ALA A 176 -4.99 -11.57 -0.78
N LYS A 177 -4.44 -12.30 -1.73
CA LYS A 177 -3.11 -12.94 -1.63
C LYS A 177 -1.97 -12.08 -2.17
N SER A 178 -2.28 -10.87 -2.64
CA SER A 178 -1.28 -9.92 -3.16
C SER A 178 -0.46 -10.50 -4.32
N ASN A 179 -1.10 -11.16 -5.28
CA ASN A 179 -0.41 -11.87 -6.37
C ASN A 179 0.32 -10.90 -7.32
N ASN A 180 1.65 -11.00 -7.38
CA ASN A 180 2.47 -10.11 -8.19
C ASN A 180 2.31 -10.33 -9.69
N GLN A 181 2.20 -11.59 -10.13
CA GLN A 181 2.11 -11.93 -11.56
C GLN A 181 0.79 -11.46 -12.17
N TYR A 182 -0.31 -11.53 -11.38
CA TYR A 182 -1.59 -10.97 -11.80
C TYR A 182 -1.47 -9.47 -12.08
N PHE A 183 -0.92 -8.70 -11.12
CA PHE A 183 -0.80 -7.25 -11.25
C PHE A 183 0.27 -6.82 -12.25
N ALA A 184 1.34 -7.57 -12.42
CA ALA A 184 2.30 -7.36 -13.50
C ALA A 184 1.61 -7.49 -14.88
N SER A 185 0.77 -8.53 -15.06
CA SER A 185 0.00 -8.71 -16.29
C SER A 185 -1.01 -7.58 -16.53
N LEU A 186 -1.63 -7.01 -15.48
CA LEU A 186 -2.48 -5.83 -15.62
C LEU A 186 -1.66 -4.61 -16.07
N GLY A 187 -0.48 -4.41 -15.49
CA GLY A 187 0.41 -3.31 -15.85
C GLY A 187 0.83 -3.34 -17.32
N GLU A 188 1.21 -4.52 -17.82
CA GLU A 188 1.56 -4.70 -19.23
C GLU A 188 0.38 -4.39 -20.17
N LYS A 189 -0.84 -4.77 -19.79
CA LYS A 189 -2.05 -4.49 -20.57
C LYS A 189 -2.46 -3.02 -20.53
N LEU A 190 -2.34 -2.35 -19.38
CA LEU A 190 -2.65 -0.94 -19.21
C LEU A 190 -1.64 -0.04 -19.91
N GLY A 191 -0.37 -0.35 -19.80
CA GLY A 191 0.74 0.49 -20.23
C GLY A 191 0.98 1.70 -19.30
N PHE A 192 2.13 2.33 -19.48
CA PHE A 192 2.62 3.40 -18.62
C PHE A 192 1.65 4.59 -18.56
N ALA A 193 1.15 5.03 -19.69
CA ALA A 193 0.31 6.24 -19.78
C ALA A 193 -0.96 6.11 -18.91
N ARG A 194 -1.67 4.96 -18.99
CA ARG A 194 -2.86 4.72 -18.18
C ARG A 194 -2.54 4.57 -16.69
N VAL A 195 -1.52 3.78 -16.35
CA VAL A 195 -1.11 3.62 -14.94
C VAL A 195 -0.74 4.96 -14.31
N SER A 196 0.03 5.81 -15.01
CA SER A 196 0.39 7.14 -14.54
C SER A 196 -0.80 8.08 -14.45
N TYR A 197 -1.72 8.02 -15.41
CA TYR A 197 -2.95 8.81 -15.38
C TYR A 197 -3.79 8.49 -14.15
N TYR A 198 -4.08 7.20 -13.91
CA TYR A 198 -4.88 6.79 -12.76
C TYR A 198 -4.17 7.04 -11.44
N ALA A 199 -2.85 6.86 -11.36
CA ALA A 199 -2.09 7.20 -10.16
C ALA A 199 -2.29 8.68 -9.77
N ARG A 200 -2.18 9.61 -10.73
CA ARG A 200 -2.45 11.04 -10.50
C ARG A 200 -3.92 11.31 -10.19
N LEU A 201 -4.83 10.64 -10.90
CA LEU A 201 -6.27 10.79 -10.68
C LEU A 201 -6.64 10.48 -9.23
N PHE A 202 -6.02 9.44 -8.65
CA PHE A 202 -6.19 9.04 -7.25
C PHE A 202 -5.36 9.85 -6.25
N GLY A 203 -4.68 10.91 -6.68
CA GLY A 203 -3.97 11.83 -5.79
C GLY A 203 -2.54 11.45 -5.45
N LEU A 204 -1.96 10.44 -6.14
CA LEU A 204 -0.57 10.07 -5.91
C LEU A 204 0.40 11.02 -6.62
N GLY A 205 1.51 11.35 -5.99
CA GLY A 205 2.52 12.28 -6.50
C GLY A 205 2.16 13.75 -6.29
N GLU A 206 1.20 14.07 -5.42
CA GLU A 206 0.79 15.43 -5.08
C GLU A 206 0.45 15.53 -3.59
N LYS A 207 0.54 16.74 -3.02
CA LYS A 207 0.15 16.95 -1.61
C LYS A 207 -1.29 16.47 -1.39
N ALA A 208 -1.47 15.63 -0.38
CA ALA A 208 -2.78 15.14 0.03
C ALA A 208 -3.50 16.16 0.93
N SER A 209 -2.74 16.88 1.79
CA SER A 209 -3.30 17.86 2.71
C SER A 209 -3.45 19.23 2.10
N LEU A 210 -4.32 20.03 2.73
CA LEU A 210 -4.54 21.42 2.37
C LEU A 210 -3.67 22.37 3.22
N ASP A 211 -3.44 22.05 4.49
CA ASP A 211 -2.96 22.93 5.52
C ASP A 211 -1.66 22.47 6.22
N ILE A 212 -1.05 21.40 5.74
CA ILE A 212 0.25 20.91 6.25
C ILE A 212 1.37 21.43 5.34
N GLU A 213 2.00 22.54 5.72
CA GLU A 213 3.07 23.15 4.92
C GLU A 213 4.28 22.21 4.73
N GLN A 214 4.61 21.43 5.77
CA GLN A 214 5.76 20.53 5.81
C GLN A 214 5.57 19.25 4.97
N GLU A 215 4.34 18.97 4.52
CA GLU A 215 4.08 17.81 3.69
C GLU A 215 4.87 17.89 2.38
N GLN A 216 5.64 16.84 2.11
CA GLN A 216 6.28 16.63 0.82
C GLN A 216 5.49 15.57 0.05
N PRO A 217 5.11 15.83 -1.21
CA PRO A 217 4.40 14.82 -2.00
C PRO A 217 5.29 13.64 -2.32
N GLY A 218 4.69 12.51 -2.65
CA GLY A 218 5.35 11.40 -3.27
C GLY A 218 5.84 11.76 -4.69
N ILE A 219 6.41 10.77 -5.38
CA ILE A 219 6.98 10.94 -6.72
C ILE A 219 6.39 9.88 -7.65
N LEU A 220 5.90 10.31 -8.80
CA LEU A 220 5.57 9.43 -9.91
C LEU A 220 6.65 9.53 -10.99
N PRO A 221 7.09 8.41 -11.59
CA PRO A 221 8.10 8.45 -12.64
C PRO A 221 7.54 9.15 -13.90
N ALA A 222 8.43 9.80 -14.66
CA ALA A 222 8.08 10.43 -15.92
C ALA A 222 7.94 9.43 -17.08
N GLU A 223 8.58 8.26 -16.96
CA GLU A 223 8.58 7.19 -17.94
C GLU A 223 8.57 5.83 -17.25
N THR A 224 8.39 4.76 -18.02
CA THR A 224 8.44 3.40 -17.49
C THR A 224 9.78 3.15 -16.77
N PRO A 225 9.77 2.72 -15.50
CA PRO A 225 10.99 2.37 -14.79
C PRO A 225 11.80 1.29 -15.53
N LYS A 226 13.12 1.30 -15.36
CA LYS A 226 14.00 0.29 -15.99
C LYS A 226 13.65 -1.16 -15.63
N SER A 227 13.02 -1.37 -14.50
CA SER A 227 12.50 -2.67 -14.04
C SER A 227 11.23 -3.14 -14.78
N GLY A 228 10.63 -2.27 -15.61
CA GLY A 228 9.45 -2.55 -16.41
C GLY A 228 8.12 -2.33 -15.71
N MET A 229 7.04 -2.36 -16.50
CA MET A 229 5.67 -2.14 -16.03
C MET A 229 5.24 -3.13 -14.97
N GLY A 230 5.66 -4.40 -15.10
CA GLY A 230 5.32 -5.44 -14.14
C GLY A 230 5.81 -5.13 -12.72
N MET A 231 7.01 -4.60 -12.55
CA MET A 231 7.54 -4.19 -11.25
C MET A 231 6.85 -2.90 -10.75
N MET A 232 6.60 -1.95 -11.64
CA MET A 232 5.88 -0.72 -11.31
C MET A 232 4.48 -1.02 -10.74
N THR A 233 3.72 -1.93 -11.35
CA THR A 233 2.33 -2.21 -10.96
C THR A 233 2.16 -3.29 -9.88
N SER A 234 3.16 -4.11 -9.64
CA SER A 234 3.12 -5.12 -8.57
C SER A 234 3.84 -4.71 -7.28
N PHE A 235 4.88 -3.88 -7.37
CA PHE A 235 5.69 -3.43 -6.24
C PHE A 235 5.77 -1.90 -6.09
N GLY A 236 5.25 -1.13 -7.06
CA GLY A 236 5.37 0.32 -7.05
C GLY A 236 6.81 0.79 -7.32
N ASP A 237 7.58 0.03 -8.09
CA ASP A 237 8.95 0.43 -8.41
C ASP A 237 8.94 1.73 -9.22
N GLY A 238 9.87 2.65 -8.89
CA GLY A 238 9.88 4.01 -9.43
C GLY A 238 8.87 4.97 -8.82
N ILE A 239 7.92 4.49 -8.03
CA ILE A 239 6.88 5.30 -7.36
C ILE A 239 7.24 5.48 -5.89
N THR A 240 6.99 6.67 -5.34
CA THR A 240 6.92 6.88 -3.90
C THR A 240 5.62 7.57 -3.53
N ILE A 241 5.04 7.18 -2.39
CA ILE A 241 3.84 7.79 -1.83
C ILE A 241 4.02 8.05 -0.33
N THR A 242 3.27 9.01 0.18
CA THR A 242 3.25 9.31 1.61
C THR A 242 2.12 8.55 2.33
N PRO A 243 2.18 8.41 3.66
CA PRO A 243 1.03 7.93 4.44
C PRO A 243 -0.23 8.77 4.22
N LEU A 244 -0.11 10.07 3.97
CA LEU A 244 -1.22 10.97 3.70
C LEU A 244 -1.85 10.70 2.32
N GLU A 245 -1.05 10.54 1.26
CA GLU A 245 -1.55 10.15 -0.06
C GLU A 245 -2.29 8.81 -0.01
N MET A 246 -1.75 7.85 0.74
CA MET A 246 -2.43 6.56 0.96
C MET A 246 -3.75 6.74 1.72
N ALA A 247 -3.80 7.63 2.72
CA ALA A 247 -5.03 7.92 3.46
C ALA A 247 -6.10 8.56 2.57
N GLY A 248 -5.70 9.50 1.71
CA GLY A 248 -6.59 10.09 0.71
C GLY A 248 -7.17 9.06 -0.26
N LEU A 249 -6.32 8.17 -0.80
CA LEU A 249 -6.75 7.07 -1.68
C LEU A 249 -7.73 6.12 -0.98
N MET A 250 -7.40 5.66 0.25
CA MET A 250 -8.27 4.77 1.01
C MET A 250 -9.59 5.44 1.38
N GLY A 251 -9.57 6.74 1.71
CA GLY A 251 -10.74 7.56 1.95
C GLY A 251 -11.66 7.64 0.74
N ALA A 252 -11.10 7.90 -0.44
CA ALA A 252 -11.87 7.94 -1.69
C ALA A 252 -12.51 6.59 -2.03
N VAL A 253 -11.82 5.48 -1.76
CA VAL A 253 -12.39 4.12 -1.92
C VAL A 253 -13.50 3.87 -0.90
N ALA A 254 -13.31 4.31 0.35
CA ALA A 254 -14.29 4.10 1.42
C ALA A 254 -15.61 4.86 1.19
N ASN A 255 -15.54 6.09 0.67
CA ASN A 255 -16.68 6.99 0.59
C ASN A 255 -17.40 7.02 -0.78
N GLY A 256 -17.06 6.11 -1.70
CA GLY A 256 -17.73 6.05 -2.99
C GLY A 256 -17.10 6.91 -4.08
N GLY A 257 -15.84 7.36 -3.93
CA GLY A 257 -15.10 8.04 -5.00
C GLY A 257 -14.89 9.54 -4.80
N THR A 258 -15.15 10.09 -3.63
CA THR A 258 -14.81 11.48 -3.33
C THR A 258 -13.41 11.56 -2.74
N LEU A 259 -12.45 12.08 -3.50
CA LEU A 259 -11.13 12.41 -2.98
C LEU A 259 -11.18 13.79 -2.32
N TYR A 260 -11.06 13.81 -1.00
CA TYR A 260 -10.97 15.05 -0.24
C TYR A 260 -9.51 15.50 -0.10
N TYR A 261 -9.29 16.82 0.04
CA TYR A 261 -8.10 17.29 0.69
C TYR A 261 -8.10 16.84 2.14
N LEU A 262 -7.01 16.30 2.61
CA LEU A 262 -6.86 16.01 4.03
C LEU A 262 -6.64 17.32 4.79
N GLN A 263 -7.35 17.48 5.89
CA GLN A 263 -7.27 18.68 6.74
C GLN A 263 -6.91 18.27 8.16
N TYR A 264 -5.88 18.92 8.71
CA TYR A 264 -5.38 18.64 10.05
C TYR A 264 -5.64 19.81 10.98
N PRO A 265 -6.70 19.75 11.82
CA PRO A 265 -7.06 20.84 12.73
C PRO A 265 -5.91 21.15 13.71
N ARG A 266 -5.69 22.43 13.97
CA ARG A 266 -4.65 22.88 14.91
C ARG A 266 -5.12 22.90 16.36
N ASN A 267 -6.44 22.86 16.60
CA ASN A 267 -7.07 22.82 17.92
C ASN A 267 -8.48 22.24 17.81
N GLN A 268 -9.14 22.04 18.94
CA GLN A 268 -10.48 21.46 19.00
C GLN A 268 -11.57 22.37 18.40
N GLU A 269 -11.38 23.69 18.43
CA GLU A 269 -12.31 24.65 17.82
C GLU A 269 -12.31 24.46 16.28
N GLN A 270 -11.13 24.46 15.67
CA GLN A 270 -11.01 24.19 14.23
C GLN A 270 -11.55 22.79 13.88
N ALA A 271 -11.31 21.81 14.74
CA ALA A 271 -11.82 20.45 14.53
C ALA A 271 -13.36 20.41 14.51
N GLY A 272 -14.04 21.27 15.29
CA GLY A 272 -15.50 21.36 15.35
C GLY A 272 -16.13 22.18 14.22
N THR A 273 -15.38 23.08 13.60
CA THR A 273 -15.86 24.01 12.56
C THR A 273 -15.32 23.71 11.16
N MET A 274 -14.55 22.62 11.00
CA MET A 274 -13.92 22.25 9.73
C MET A 274 -14.94 21.90 8.65
N ILE A 275 -14.79 22.53 7.48
CA ILE A 275 -15.61 22.27 6.31
C ILE A 275 -14.84 21.34 5.36
N PRO A 276 -15.39 20.18 4.98
CA PRO A 276 -14.76 19.27 4.05
C PRO A 276 -14.44 19.93 2.69
N GLN A 277 -13.22 19.75 2.19
CA GLN A 277 -12.78 20.31 0.91
C GLN A 277 -12.55 19.18 -0.10
N ILE A 278 -13.37 19.18 -1.16
CA ILE A 278 -13.26 18.18 -2.22
C ILE A 278 -12.09 18.55 -3.13
N LYS A 279 -11.14 17.60 -3.28
CA LYS A 279 -10.05 17.70 -4.24
C LYS A 279 -10.48 17.25 -5.63
N ARG A 280 -11.19 16.11 -5.71
CA ARG A 280 -11.75 15.52 -6.94
C ARG A 280 -12.93 14.63 -6.64
N LYS A 281 -13.86 14.54 -7.59
CA LYS A 281 -14.82 13.43 -7.64
C LYS A 281 -14.32 12.42 -8.67
N LEU A 282 -14.22 11.17 -8.26
CA LEU A 282 -13.75 10.06 -9.07
C LEU A 282 -14.98 9.25 -9.50
N ASP A 283 -15.05 8.91 -10.76
CA ASP A 283 -16.12 8.03 -11.27
C ASP A 283 -15.74 6.56 -11.05
N ILE A 284 -15.75 6.13 -9.78
CA ILE A 284 -15.34 4.78 -9.36
C ILE A 284 -16.32 4.09 -8.41
N ASP A 285 -17.44 4.71 -8.08
CA ASP A 285 -18.42 4.16 -7.13
C ASP A 285 -18.91 2.77 -7.55
N TYR A 286 -19.16 2.57 -8.83
CA TYR A 286 -19.57 1.30 -9.42
C TYR A 286 -18.43 0.24 -9.44
N LEU A 287 -17.18 0.65 -9.30
CA LEU A 287 -16.00 -0.25 -9.27
C LEU A 287 -15.64 -0.70 -7.86
N ILE A 288 -16.04 0.05 -6.85
CA ILE A 288 -15.70 -0.24 -5.45
C ILE A 288 -16.21 -1.62 -5.01
N PRO A 289 -17.47 -2.03 -5.34
CA PRO A 289 -17.94 -3.38 -5.05
C PRO A 289 -17.10 -4.50 -5.72
N GLU A 290 -16.40 -4.17 -6.80
CA GLU A 290 -15.55 -5.14 -7.51
C GLU A 290 -14.21 -5.41 -6.79
N ILE A 291 -13.66 -4.44 -6.05
CA ILE A 291 -12.39 -4.59 -5.33
C ILE A 291 -12.56 -4.91 -3.85
N LYS A 292 -13.67 -4.48 -3.21
CA LYS A 292 -13.92 -4.71 -1.76
C LYS A 292 -13.81 -6.18 -1.35
N PRO A 293 -14.36 -7.18 -2.08
CA PRO A 293 -14.19 -8.58 -1.70
C PRO A 293 -12.74 -9.04 -1.62
N GLY A 294 -11.86 -8.51 -2.48
CA GLY A 294 -10.43 -8.81 -2.45
C GLY A 294 -9.70 -8.09 -1.29
N MET A 295 -10.12 -6.88 -0.95
CA MET A 295 -9.59 -6.13 0.20
C MET A 295 -10.03 -6.74 1.54
N MET A 296 -11.29 -7.20 1.65
CA MET A 296 -11.80 -7.97 2.80
C MET A 296 -11.11 -9.34 2.90
N GLY A 297 -10.98 -10.05 1.78
CA GLY A 297 -10.28 -11.33 1.73
C GLY A 297 -8.81 -11.23 2.16
N ALA A 298 -8.15 -10.08 1.99
CA ALA A 298 -6.80 -9.86 2.52
C ALA A 298 -6.79 -9.95 4.06
N VAL A 299 -7.82 -9.48 4.72
CA VAL A 299 -8.01 -9.53 6.18
C VAL A 299 -8.45 -10.92 6.65
N GLU A 300 -9.43 -11.50 5.97
CA GLU A 300 -10.06 -12.75 6.38
C GLU A 300 -9.11 -13.95 6.23
N TYR A 301 -8.54 -14.16 5.05
CA TYR A 301 -7.69 -15.33 4.74
C TYR A 301 -6.36 -14.99 4.05
N GLY A 302 -6.13 -13.72 3.72
CA GLY A 302 -5.00 -13.27 2.92
C GLY A 302 -3.81 -12.75 3.72
N THR A 303 -3.16 -11.71 3.19
CA THR A 303 -1.90 -11.18 3.70
C THR A 303 -2.04 -10.32 4.95
N ALA A 304 -3.25 -9.89 5.32
CA ALA A 304 -3.52 -9.03 6.47
C ALA A 304 -4.16 -9.76 7.67
N ARG A 305 -4.13 -11.08 7.72
CA ARG A 305 -4.76 -11.89 8.80
C ARG A 305 -4.37 -11.50 10.23
N ARG A 306 -3.23 -10.82 10.42
CA ARG A 306 -2.79 -10.34 11.73
C ARG A 306 -3.67 -9.23 12.31
N ILE A 307 -4.56 -8.65 11.51
CA ILE A 307 -5.51 -7.63 11.96
C ILE A 307 -6.56 -8.20 12.92
N GLY A 308 -6.90 -9.49 12.76
CA GLY A 308 -8.02 -10.14 13.45
C GLY A 308 -9.34 -9.82 12.74
N PHE A 309 -9.85 -10.77 11.94
CA PHE A 309 -11.12 -10.61 11.24
C PHE A 309 -12.31 -10.70 12.20
N ASP A 310 -13.20 -9.68 12.17
CA ASP A 310 -14.50 -9.68 12.81
C ASP A 310 -15.57 -9.37 11.74
N PRO A 311 -16.54 -10.27 11.51
CA PRO A 311 -17.60 -10.03 10.53
C PRO A 311 -18.55 -8.89 10.90
N ASN A 312 -18.65 -8.51 12.19
CA ASN A 312 -19.46 -7.40 12.65
C ASN A 312 -18.77 -6.04 12.49
N GLU A 313 -17.45 -6.04 12.39
CA GLU A 313 -16.63 -4.85 12.19
C GLU A 313 -15.69 -5.08 10.97
N PRO A 314 -16.25 -5.14 9.74
CA PRO A 314 -15.49 -5.48 8.56
C PRO A 314 -14.41 -4.41 8.27
N ILE A 315 -13.20 -4.88 8.02
CA ILE A 315 -12.06 -4.05 7.63
C ILE A 315 -11.64 -4.44 6.21
N TYR A 316 -11.48 -3.44 5.37
CA TYR A 316 -11.02 -3.58 4.00
C TYR A 316 -9.60 -3.01 3.90
N GLY A 317 -8.67 -3.76 3.34
CA GLY A 317 -7.31 -3.23 3.30
C GLY A 317 -6.35 -3.96 2.37
N LYS A 318 -5.17 -3.37 2.22
CA LYS A 318 -4.10 -3.90 1.40
C LYS A 318 -2.76 -3.76 2.10
N THR A 319 -2.03 -4.86 2.22
CA THR A 319 -0.66 -4.89 2.72
C THR A 319 0.35 -4.55 1.62
N GLY A 320 1.47 -3.96 2.02
CA GLY A 320 2.66 -3.81 1.21
C GLY A 320 3.90 -4.22 1.99
N THR A 321 4.80 -4.95 1.37
CA THR A 321 6.11 -5.31 1.94
C THR A 321 7.15 -5.24 0.83
N CYS A 322 8.19 -4.45 1.03
CA CYS A 322 9.35 -4.41 0.15
C CYS A 322 10.55 -3.79 0.85
N THR A 323 11.66 -3.72 0.13
CA THR A 323 12.87 -3.02 0.56
C THR A 323 13.04 -1.77 -0.29
N ASP A 324 13.11 -0.60 0.35
CA ASP A 324 13.57 0.61 -0.33
C ASP A 324 15.08 0.49 -0.53
N THR A 325 15.48 0.36 -1.79
CA THR A 325 16.90 0.18 -2.15
C THR A 325 17.69 1.49 -2.17
N ARG A 326 17.02 2.65 -2.24
CA ARG A 326 17.65 3.97 -2.18
C ARG A 326 18.22 4.24 -0.80
N THR A 327 17.46 3.87 0.21
CA THR A 327 17.91 3.86 1.61
C THR A 327 17.65 2.48 2.14
N PRO A 328 18.63 1.58 2.30
CA PRO A 328 18.39 0.20 2.69
C PRO A 328 17.49 0.09 3.93
N THR A 329 16.19 0.03 3.69
CA THR A 329 15.13 0.06 4.69
C THR A 329 14.04 -0.90 4.24
N HIS A 330 13.66 -1.80 5.13
CA HIS A 330 12.49 -2.64 4.91
C HIS A 330 11.24 -1.85 5.23
N LEU A 331 10.22 -1.95 4.37
CA LEU A 331 8.96 -1.23 4.49
C LEU A 331 7.81 -2.20 4.73
N GLY A 332 6.97 -1.87 5.69
CA GLY A 332 5.71 -2.54 5.96
C GLY A 332 4.56 -1.54 5.87
N TRP A 333 3.68 -1.72 4.89
CA TRP A 333 2.52 -0.89 4.67
C TRP A 333 1.22 -1.64 4.98
N PHE A 334 0.26 -0.91 5.50
CA PHE A 334 -1.12 -1.32 5.47
C PHE A 334 -2.02 -0.10 5.30
N GLY A 335 -2.70 -0.01 4.15
CA GLY A 335 -3.75 0.97 3.91
C GLY A 335 -5.09 0.29 4.06
N SER A 336 -5.98 0.86 4.88
CA SER A 336 -7.25 0.24 5.22
C SER A 336 -8.35 1.24 5.55
N PHE A 337 -9.59 0.75 5.51
CA PHE A 337 -10.75 1.44 6.04
C PHE A 337 -11.74 0.46 6.63
N THR A 338 -12.64 0.98 7.47
CA THR A 338 -13.83 0.26 7.97
C THR A 338 -15.08 1.09 7.74
N GLU A 339 -16.21 0.40 7.69
CA GLU A 339 -17.56 0.98 7.56
C GLU A 339 -18.39 0.42 8.70
N VAL A 340 -18.27 0.98 9.88
CA VAL A 340 -18.98 0.51 11.09
C VAL A 340 -19.85 1.64 11.64
N GLY A 341 -21.12 1.33 11.86
CA GLY A 341 -22.10 2.34 12.26
C GLY A 341 -22.26 3.41 11.19
N ASP A 342 -22.21 4.67 11.62
CA ASP A 342 -22.34 5.83 10.74
C ASP A 342 -20.96 6.43 10.38
N ARG A 343 -19.87 5.65 10.52
CA ARG A 343 -18.50 6.12 10.32
C ARG A 343 -17.78 5.30 9.28
N ARG A 344 -17.06 6.00 8.40
CA ARG A 344 -16.05 5.43 7.51
C ARG A 344 -14.69 5.92 7.97
N LEU A 345 -13.96 5.03 8.63
CA LEU A 345 -12.67 5.37 9.22
C LEU A 345 -11.53 4.77 8.40
N VAL A 346 -10.58 5.60 8.06
CA VAL A 346 -9.32 5.20 7.39
C VAL A 346 -8.22 5.04 8.44
N VAL A 347 -7.48 3.94 8.35
CA VAL A 347 -6.24 3.72 9.10
C VAL A 347 -5.14 3.32 8.15
N VAL A 348 -4.08 4.12 8.09
CA VAL A 348 -2.87 3.84 7.33
C VAL A 348 -1.70 3.66 8.27
N VAL A 349 -0.98 2.57 8.10
CA VAL A 349 0.24 2.26 8.87
C VAL A 349 1.40 2.10 7.90
N LEU A 350 2.47 2.85 8.15
CA LEU A 350 3.79 2.65 7.56
C LEU A 350 4.78 2.27 8.66
N LEU A 351 5.44 1.15 8.52
CA LEU A 351 6.56 0.74 9.37
C LEU A 351 7.86 0.77 8.58
N THR A 352 8.93 1.22 9.22
CA THR A 352 10.28 1.27 8.66
C THR A 352 11.28 0.57 9.57
N GLY A 353 12.27 -0.10 8.99
CA GLY A 353 13.27 -0.81 9.78
C GLY A 353 13.98 -1.92 9.01
N GLY A 354 14.31 -2.99 9.71
CA GLY A 354 14.91 -4.22 9.15
C GLY A 354 13.88 -5.31 8.87
N SER A 355 14.34 -6.56 8.81
CA SER A 355 13.55 -7.73 8.38
C SER A 355 12.32 -8.07 9.24
N ALA A 356 12.22 -7.53 10.47
CA ALA A 356 11.04 -7.70 11.32
C ALA A 356 9.83 -6.86 10.84
N VAL A 357 10.09 -5.85 10.02
CA VAL A 357 9.07 -4.97 9.44
C VAL A 357 8.44 -5.62 8.22
N SER A 358 7.11 -5.63 8.18
CA SER A 358 6.36 -6.21 7.06
C SER A 358 4.94 -5.68 6.98
N GLY A 359 4.27 -5.86 5.85
CA GLY A 359 2.85 -5.54 5.69
C GLY A 359 1.94 -6.27 6.68
N PRO A 360 2.11 -7.60 6.93
CA PRO A 360 1.38 -8.28 7.98
C PRO A 360 1.60 -7.70 9.39
N THR A 361 2.80 -7.17 9.69
CA THR A 361 3.08 -6.47 10.95
C THR A 361 2.32 -5.13 11.00
N ALA A 362 2.34 -4.36 9.93
CA ALA A 362 1.57 -3.12 9.81
C ALA A 362 0.06 -3.36 9.92
N ALA A 363 -0.46 -4.45 9.31
CA ALA A 363 -1.86 -4.85 9.48
C ALA A 363 -2.21 -5.17 10.94
N GLY A 364 -1.30 -5.82 11.69
CA GLY A 364 -1.50 -6.06 13.11
C GLY A 364 -1.58 -4.77 13.94
N VAL A 365 -0.76 -3.77 13.61
CA VAL A 365 -0.85 -2.43 14.24
C VAL A 365 -2.20 -1.79 13.95
N ALA A 366 -2.65 -1.78 12.68
CA ALA A 366 -3.96 -1.23 12.33
C ALA A 366 -5.11 -1.99 13.03
N GLY A 367 -5.01 -3.32 13.14
CA GLY A 367 -5.98 -4.13 13.89
C GLY A 367 -6.08 -3.73 15.35
N ASN A 368 -4.96 -3.42 15.98
CA ASN A 368 -4.97 -2.90 17.36
C ASN A 368 -5.60 -1.51 17.45
N VAL A 369 -5.39 -0.63 16.43
CA VAL A 369 -6.09 0.67 16.38
C VAL A 369 -7.60 0.45 16.36
N TYR A 370 -8.11 -0.34 15.43
CA TYR A 370 -9.55 -0.63 15.31
C TYR A 370 -10.11 -1.27 16.58
N LYS A 371 -9.40 -2.24 17.15
CA LYS A 371 -9.80 -2.91 18.40
C LYS A 371 -9.87 -1.93 19.59
N ASN A 372 -8.89 -1.04 19.72
CA ASN A 372 -8.88 -0.05 20.80
C ASN A 372 -10.04 0.95 20.64
N LEU A 373 -10.34 1.35 19.40
CA LEU A 373 -11.47 2.22 19.09
C LEU A 373 -12.81 1.52 19.39
N SER A 374 -12.97 0.27 18.97
CA SER A 374 -14.17 -0.53 19.24
C SER A 374 -14.41 -0.73 20.74
N ALA A 375 -13.35 -1.09 21.49
CA ALA A 375 -13.42 -1.23 22.94
C ALA A 375 -13.83 0.07 23.65
N GLY A 376 -13.51 1.23 23.07
CA GLY A 376 -13.93 2.57 23.52
C GLY A 376 -15.30 2.99 23.01
N ASN A 377 -16.09 2.10 22.42
CA ASN A 377 -17.40 2.40 21.78
C ASN A 377 -17.34 3.53 20.72
N TYR A 378 -16.20 3.70 20.05
CA TYR A 378 -15.98 4.77 19.09
C TYR A 378 -16.92 4.68 17.87
N PHE A 379 -17.34 3.48 17.50
CA PHE A 379 -18.26 3.18 16.41
C PHE A 379 -19.73 3.15 16.81
N ALA A 380 -20.06 3.33 18.11
CA ALA A 380 -21.45 3.45 18.53
C ALA A 380 -22.10 4.66 17.88
N LYS A 381 -23.37 4.51 17.46
CA LYS A 381 -24.14 5.62 16.89
C LYS A 381 -24.06 6.81 17.83
N ARG A 382 -23.67 7.97 17.32
CA ARG A 382 -23.81 9.23 18.06
C ARG A 382 -25.30 9.42 18.31
N SER A 383 -25.74 9.23 19.55
CA SER A 383 -27.07 9.65 19.97
C SER A 383 -27.20 11.11 19.58
N THR A 384 -28.10 11.43 18.68
CA THR A 384 -28.48 12.81 18.37
C THR A 384 -29.11 13.31 19.67
N ILE A 385 -28.32 13.93 20.54
CA ILE A 385 -28.85 14.74 21.61
C ILE A 385 -29.45 15.94 20.87
N VAL A 386 -30.70 15.79 20.44
CA VAL A 386 -31.57 16.93 20.17
C VAL A 386 -31.66 17.65 21.51
N ALA A 387 -30.88 18.68 21.67
CA ALA A 387 -31.07 19.64 22.74
C ALA A 387 -32.51 20.16 22.54
N ALA A 388 -33.42 19.67 23.37
CA ALA A 388 -34.67 20.33 23.61
C ALA A 388 -34.31 21.67 24.26
N ALA A 389 -33.99 22.65 23.42
CA ALA A 389 -33.87 24.03 23.80
C ALA A 389 -35.25 24.62 23.70
N GLY A 390 -35.85 24.91 24.84
CA GLY A 390 -36.74 26.01 25.00
C GLY A 390 -38.24 25.71 24.92
N GLN A 391 -38.84 25.55 26.03
CA GLN A 391 -40.04 26.26 26.33
C GLN A 391 -39.76 27.30 27.41
#